data_d6a9f7c500a4baa829f93083475f5017
#
_entry.id   d6a9f7c500a4baa829f93083475f5017
#
_cell.length_a   1.000
_cell.length_b   1.000
_cell.length_c   1.000
_cell.angle_alpha   90.00
_cell.angle_beta   90.00
_cell.angle_gamma   90.00
#
_symmetry.space_group_name_H-M   'P 1'
#
loop_
_entity.id
_entity.type
_entity.pdbx_description
1 polymer ?
#
loop_
_entity_poly.entity_id
_entity_poly.type
_entity_poly.pdbx_seq_one_letter_code
_entity_poly.pdbx_strand_id
1 'polypeptide(L)'
;MSYSPTAENFAKSYQKDIAQVVWTTLVADLETPVSAMLKLADGRSNTFLLESVEGGKVRGRFSIIGMNPDLIWKFSREDVFINRKARTDSKSFEKINDSPIDSLRSLIAESSIDLPEGLPPMAAGLFGYMGYDAVRLSEKIPDNNNDDLGVPDGLFLRPSLICIFDRLEDIVTLVTPVWPKSGVSSEAAYEAATERLSAAVSDLQRSLPFRRERLVGSKQIDEPLSNTSREEFHEMVNTAKDYINAGDIFQVVPSQRFSIPFDLQPMALYRSLRRLNPSPYLFFFDFDEFSIVGSSPEILVTLRDETVTLRPLAGTRKRGANTEEDKALAKELLEDPKERAEHLMLLDLGRNDVG
;
A
#
# COMPACT_ATOMS: atom_id res chain seq x y z
N MET A 1 8.92 30.23 0.48
CA MET A 1 8.22 28.99 0.87
C MET A 1 7.88 29.10 2.35
N SER A 2 6.66 28.82 2.76
CA SER A 2 6.27 28.79 4.18
C SER A 2 6.27 27.34 4.65
N TYR A 3 6.86 27.08 5.80
CA TYR A 3 6.85 25.77 6.46
C TYR A 3 6.00 25.83 7.73
N SER A 4 5.30 24.74 8.01
CA SER A 4 4.55 24.55 9.25
C SER A 4 5.09 23.32 9.99
N PRO A 5 5.14 23.36 11.33
CA PRO A 5 4.99 24.53 12.17
C PRO A 5 6.13 25.54 11.98
N THR A 6 6.05 26.72 12.60
CA THR A 6 7.20 27.64 12.68
C THR A 6 8.33 27.02 13.49
N ALA A 7 9.58 27.47 13.27
CA ALA A 7 10.75 26.99 14.02
C ALA A 7 10.56 27.09 15.53
N GLU A 8 9.93 28.16 16.03
CA GLU A 8 9.65 28.35 17.46
C GLU A 8 8.68 27.29 18.00
N ASN A 9 7.58 27.03 17.29
CA ASN A 9 6.61 26.02 17.73
C ASN A 9 7.17 24.61 17.62
N PHE A 10 7.95 24.34 16.58
CA PHE A 10 8.67 23.08 16.44
C PHE A 10 9.61 22.83 17.62
N ALA A 11 10.41 23.84 18.01
CA ALA A 11 11.37 23.71 19.11
C ALA A 11 10.68 23.39 20.46
N LYS A 12 9.52 23.98 20.72
CA LYS A 12 8.73 23.74 21.95
C LYS A 12 8.34 22.27 22.11
N SER A 13 7.96 21.60 21.03
CA SER A 13 7.59 20.18 21.04
C SER A 13 8.83 19.28 21.05
N TYR A 14 9.83 19.61 20.24
CA TYR A 14 11.07 18.83 20.14
C TYR A 14 11.81 18.74 21.46
N GLN A 15 11.89 19.84 22.23
CA GLN A 15 12.51 19.91 23.56
C GLN A 15 11.79 19.08 24.61
N LYS A 16 10.53 18.72 24.38
CA LYS A 16 9.74 17.81 25.22
C LYS A 16 9.79 16.36 24.76
N ASP A 17 10.71 16.03 23.85
CA ASP A 17 10.85 14.71 23.26
C ASP A 17 9.61 14.23 22.49
N ILE A 18 8.82 15.17 21.92
CA ILE A 18 7.60 14.87 21.16
C ILE A 18 7.93 14.80 19.66
N ALA A 19 7.61 13.66 19.06
CA ALA A 19 7.68 13.47 17.61
C ALA A 19 6.62 14.34 16.91
N GLN A 20 6.97 14.89 15.76
CA GLN A 20 6.08 15.80 15.02
C GLN A 20 6.38 15.79 13.52
N VAL A 21 5.55 16.45 12.75
CA VAL A 21 5.74 16.64 11.30
C VAL A 21 6.10 18.09 10.98
N VAL A 22 6.92 18.27 9.95
CA VAL A 22 7.11 19.57 9.27
C VAL A 22 6.58 19.43 7.86
N TRP A 23 5.83 20.42 7.37
CA TRP A 23 5.22 20.32 6.04
C TRP A 23 5.16 21.67 5.32
N THR A 24 4.94 21.59 4.01
CA THR A 24 4.62 22.71 3.13
C THR A 24 3.58 22.28 2.11
N THR A 25 2.73 23.20 1.68
CA THR A 25 1.66 22.93 0.70
C THR A 25 1.89 23.79 -0.55
N LEU A 26 1.69 23.19 -1.70
CA LEU A 26 1.85 23.81 -3.03
C LEU A 26 0.58 23.59 -3.85
N VAL A 27 0.30 24.48 -4.78
CA VAL A 27 -0.71 24.24 -5.83
C VAL A 27 -0.21 23.13 -6.75
N ALA A 28 -1.07 22.20 -7.12
CA ALA A 28 -0.71 20.99 -7.87
C ALA A 28 -1.62 20.75 -9.10
N ASP A 29 -2.20 21.80 -9.67
CA ASP A 29 -3.06 21.75 -10.85
C ASP A 29 -2.35 21.25 -12.12
N LEU A 30 -1.03 21.39 -12.20
CA LEU A 30 -0.19 20.95 -13.33
C LEU A 30 0.53 19.62 -13.08
N GLU A 31 0.45 19.04 -11.89
CA GLU A 31 1.13 17.80 -11.54
C GLU A 31 0.15 16.64 -11.35
N THR A 32 0.60 15.44 -11.69
CA THR A 32 -0.12 14.19 -11.39
C THR A 32 0.69 13.35 -10.41
N PRO A 33 0.07 12.47 -9.62
CA PRO A 33 0.82 11.56 -8.75
C PRO A 33 1.87 10.73 -9.51
N VAL A 34 1.57 10.32 -10.75
CA VAL A 34 2.53 9.57 -11.58
C VAL A 34 3.70 10.45 -12.02
N SER A 35 3.46 11.71 -12.44
CA SER A 35 4.55 12.63 -12.82
C SER A 35 5.41 12.98 -11.61
N ALA A 36 4.79 13.22 -10.46
CA ALA A 36 5.51 13.47 -9.21
C ALA A 36 6.33 12.26 -8.77
N MET A 37 5.78 11.05 -8.82
CA MET A 37 6.52 9.83 -8.51
C MET A 37 7.76 9.68 -9.39
N LEU A 38 7.64 9.90 -10.71
CA LEU A 38 8.76 9.82 -11.63
C LEU A 38 9.83 10.89 -11.36
N LYS A 39 9.45 12.08 -10.89
CA LYS A 39 10.38 13.16 -10.53
C LYS A 39 11.05 12.93 -9.18
N LEU A 40 10.26 12.55 -8.17
CA LEU A 40 10.71 12.42 -6.80
C LEU A 40 11.50 11.13 -6.53
N ALA A 41 11.06 10.01 -7.16
CA ALA A 41 11.67 8.69 -6.95
C ALA A 41 12.69 8.30 -8.02
N ASP A 42 13.13 9.25 -8.86
CA ASP A 42 14.10 8.99 -9.94
C ASP A 42 15.36 8.27 -9.45
N GLY A 43 15.48 6.99 -9.79
CA GLY A 43 16.59 6.13 -9.35
C GLY A 43 16.63 5.79 -7.86
N ARG A 44 15.55 6.03 -7.09
CA ARG A 44 15.45 5.70 -5.66
C ARG A 44 14.57 4.47 -5.47
N SER A 45 15.08 3.49 -4.76
CA SER A 45 14.31 2.35 -4.25
C SER A 45 13.67 2.65 -2.89
N ASN A 46 12.93 1.69 -2.36
CA ASN A 46 12.16 1.82 -1.12
C ASN A 46 11.19 3.00 -1.16
N THR A 47 10.40 3.02 -2.23
CA THR A 47 9.40 4.05 -2.53
C THR A 47 8.04 3.41 -2.81
N PHE A 48 6.98 4.19 -2.64
CA PHE A 48 5.65 3.71 -2.99
C PHE A 48 4.75 4.82 -3.55
N LEU A 49 3.73 4.40 -4.30
CA LEU A 49 2.62 5.23 -4.75
C LEU A 49 1.31 4.50 -4.44
N LEU A 50 0.43 5.14 -3.69
CA LEU A 50 -0.92 4.67 -3.39
C LEU A 50 -1.92 5.66 -4.00
N GLU A 51 -2.86 5.15 -4.77
CA GLU A 51 -3.93 5.95 -5.38
C GLU A 51 -5.30 5.30 -5.15
N SER A 52 -6.35 6.11 -5.16
CA SER A 52 -7.72 5.63 -5.14
C SER A 52 -8.48 6.06 -6.38
N VAL A 53 -9.38 5.19 -6.86
CA VAL A 53 -10.34 5.51 -7.93
C VAL A 53 -11.72 5.03 -7.53
N GLU A 54 -12.66 5.94 -7.31
CA GLU A 54 -14.02 5.62 -6.94
C GLU A 54 -14.89 5.38 -8.17
N GLY A 55 -15.65 4.27 -8.14
CA GLY A 55 -16.66 3.95 -9.16
C GLY A 55 -16.13 3.81 -10.59
N GLY A 56 -14.84 3.57 -10.78
CA GLY A 56 -14.20 3.37 -12.09
C GLY A 56 -14.10 4.62 -12.99
N LYS A 57 -14.69 5.74 -12.60
CA LYS A 57 -14.70 7.00 -13.37
C LYS A 57 -14.21 8.20 -12.57
N VAL A 58 -14.36 8.21 -11.25
CA VAL A 58 -13.97 9.30 -10.38
C VAL A 58 -12.74 8.87 -9.59
N ARG A 59 -11.66 9.63 -9.66
CA ARG A 59 -10.47 9.40 -8.86
C ARG A 59 -10.75 9.77 -7.40
N GLY A 60 -10.30 8.94 -6.45
CA GLY A 60 -10.40 9.25 -5.03
C GLY A 60 -9.65 10.53 -4.66
N ARG A 61 -10.02 11.10 -3.53
CA ARG A 61 -9.52 12.41 -3.09
C ARG A 61 -8.01 12.42 -2.94
N PHE A 62 -7.42 11.41 -2.28
CA PHE A 62 -5.98 11.41 -1.96
C PHE A 62 -5.19 10.44 -2.83
N SER A 63 -3.96 10.87 -3.18
CA SER A 63 -2.90 9.99 -3.66
C SER A 63 -1.63 10.26 -2.85
N ILE A 64 -0.87 9.21 -2.54
CA ILE A 64 0.22 9.29 -1.57
C ILE A 64 1.47 8.69 -2.17
N ILE A 65 2.58 9.42 -2.10
CA ILE A 65 3.91 8.94 -2.43
C ILE A 65 4.75 9.00 -1.16
N GLY A 66 5.43 7.89 -0.84
CA GLY A 66 6.40 7.87 0.25
C GLY A 66 7.77 7.42 -0.23
N MET A 67 8.82 7.96 0.38
CA MET A 67 10.20 7.69 -0.02
C MET A 67 11.22 7.99 1.08
N ASN A 68 12.48 7.61 0.79
CA ASN A 68 13.62 7.85 1.66
C ASN A 68 13.35 7.36 3.09
N PRO A 69 12.99 6.07 3.30
CA PRO A 69 12.67 5.58 4.62
C PRO A 69 13.85 5.78 5.56
N ASP A 70 13.58 6.20 6.79
CA ASP A 70 14.58 6.21 7.85
C ASP A 70 14.66 4.87 8.57
N LEU A 71 13.62 4.04 8.39
CA LEU A 71 13.51 2.73 8.96
C LEU A 71 12.81 1.77 7.98
N ILE A 72 13.35 0.54 7.90
CA ILE A 72 12.72 -0.59 7.20
C ILE A 72 12.62 -1.74 8.19
N TRP A 73 11.44 -2.31 8.32
CA TRP A 73 11.17 -3.50 9.11
C TRP A 73 10.66 -4.60 8.20
N LYS A 74 11.15 -5.83 8.42
CA LYS A 74 10.67 -7.01 7.69
C LYS A 74 10.73 -8.26 8.56
N PHE A 75 9.92 -9.25 8.21
CA PHE A 75 10.00 -10.55 8.81
C PHE A 75 9.80 -11.65 7.77
N SER A 76 10.37 -12.82 8.08
CA SER A 76 10.16 -14.05 7.33
C SER A 76 9.99 -15.16 8.37
N ARG A 77 8.84 -15.81 8.37
CA ARG A 77 8.40 -16.74 9.42
C ARG A 77 8.45 -16.06 10.80
N GLU A 78 9.34 -16.52 11.67
CA GLU A 78 9.52 -15.96 13.02
C GLU A 78 10.70 -14.98 13.11
N ASP A 79 11.51 -14.88 12.06
CA ASP A 79 12.72 -14.05 12.05
C ASP A 79 12.38 -12.61 11.68
N VAL A 80 12.68 -11.70 12.60
CA VAL A 80 12.44 -10.26 12.44
C VAL A 80 13.74 -9.53 12.22
N PHE A 81 13.72 -8.60 11.25
CA PHE A 81 14.86 -7.75 10.91
C PHE A 81 14.43 -6.29 10.84
N ILE A 82 15.26 -5.40 11.36
CA ILE A 82 15.05 -3.96 11.29
C ILE A 82 16.30 -3.26 10.77
N ASN A 83 16.11 -2.29 9.90
CA ASN A 83 17.15 -1.38 9.46
C ASN A 83 16.81 0.04 9.91
N ARG A 84 17.52 0.56 10.91
CA ARG A 84 17.36 1.94 11.44
C ARG A 84 18.30 2.95 10.77
N LYS A 85 19.06 2.50 9.77
CA LYS A 85 20.00 3.30 8.98
C LYS A 85 19.59 3.36 7.49
N ALA A 86 18.34 3.04 7.17
CA ALA A 86 17.87 2.85 5.80
C ALA A 86 18.14 4.05 4.88
N ARG A 87 18.22 5.27 5.42
CA ARG A 87 18.57 6.47 4.64
C ARG A 87 20.03 6.49 4.14
N THR A 88 20.94 5.83 4.83
CA THR A 88 22.38 5.85 4.53
C THR A 88 22.89 4.50 4.05
N ASP A 89 22.28 3.42 4.50
CA ASP A 89 22.60 2.05 4.12
C ASP A 89 21.30 1.20 4.12
N SER A 90 20.75 0.97 2.94
CA SER A 90 19.52 0.20 2.75
C SER A 90 19.66 -1.29 3.13
N LYS A 91 20.87 -1.79 3.33
CA LYS A 91 21.15 -3.22 3.60
C LYS A 91 21.59 -3.50 5.04
N SER A 92 21.70 -2.49 5.90
CA SER A 92 22.14 -2.62 7.29
C SER A 92 21.00 -3.14 8.19
N PHE A 93 20.61 -4.40 8.01
CA PHE A 93 19.60 -5.04 8.82
C PHE A 93 20.19 -5.70 10.07
N GLU A 94 19.51 -5.51 11.20
CA GLU A 94 19.81 -6.14 12.48
C GLU A 94 18.66 -7.11 12.80
N LYS A 95 18.98 -8.34 13.23
CA LYS A 95 17.98 -9.31 13.69
C LYS A 95 17.50 -8.93 15.08
N ILE A 96 16.18 -8.99 15.30
CA ILE A 96 15.53 -8.75 16.58
C ILE A 96 15.04 -10.08 17.14
N ASN A 97 15.09 -10.23 18.46
CA ASN A 97 14.66 -11.45 19.14
C ASN A 97 13.17 -11.46 19.55
N ASP A 98 12.44 -10.41 19.22
CA ASP A 98 11.00 -10.32 19.50
C ASP A 98 10.20 -11.10 18.45
N SER A 99 8.98 -11.51 18.82
CA SER A 99 8.05 -12.06 17.83
C SER A 99 7.68 -11.00 16.77
N PRO A 100 7.32 -11.40 15.54
CA PRO A 100 6.92 -10.44 14.50
C PRO A 100 5.79 -9.52 14.95
N ILE A 101 4.78 -10.04 15.66
CA ILE A 101 3.64 -9.26 16.15
C ILE A 101 4.07 -8.24 17.22
N ASP A 102 4.85 -8.68 18.21
CA ASP A 102 5.26 -7.76 19.29
C ASP A 102 6.24 -6.71 18.79
N SER A 103 7.15 -7.10 17.90
CA SER A 103 8.05 -6.17 17.23
C SER A 103 7.30 -5.13 16.40
N LEU A 104 6.27 -5.55 15.64
CA LEU A 104 5.45 -4.62 14.84
C LEU A 104 4.63 -3.68 15.74
N ARG A 105 4.04 -4.19 16.83
CA ARG A 105 3.34 -3.36 17.82
C ARG A 105 4.25 -2.29 18.40
N SER A 106 5.44 -2.68 18.81
CA SER A 106 6.45 -1.75 19.34
C SER A 106 6.84 -0.71 18.30
N LEU A 107 7.01 -1.11 17.05
CA LEU A 107 7.34 -0.21 15.94
C LEU A 107 6.20 0.76 15.62
N ILE A 108 4.95 0.32 15.66
CA ILE A 108 3.77 1.20 15.48
C ILE A 108 3.74 2.25 16.60
N ALA A 109 3.92 1.84 17.85
CA ALA A 109 3.96 2.77 18.98
C ALA A 109 5.12 3.78 18.87
N GLU A 110 6.32 3.32 18.49
CA GLU A 110 7.50 4.18 18.24
C GLU A 110 7.25 5.18 17.09
N SER A 111 6.45 4.79 16.09
CA SER A 111 6.23 5.56 14.86
C SER A 111 4.97 6.42 14.90
N SER A 112 4.25 6.41 16.02
CA SER A 112 3.05 7.23 16.20
C SER A 112 3.40 8.71 16.34
N ILE A 113 2.64 9.55 15.67
CA ILE A 113 2.74 11.02 15.74
C ILE A 113 1.32 11.59 15.84
N ASP A 114 1.08 12.45 16.81
CA ASP A 114 -0.14 13.24 16.88
C ASP A 114 -0.12 14.29 15.75
N LEU A 115 -0.91 14.04 14.71
CA LEU A 115 -0.94 14.90 13.54
C LEU A 115 -1.72 16.18 13.82
N PRO A 116 -1.23 17.34 13.35
CA PRO A 116 -1.97 18.59 13.41
C PRO A 116 -3.30 18.50 12.67
N GLU A 117 -4.30 19.23 13.16
CA GLU A 117 -5.59 19.39 12.49
C GLU A 117 -5.40 19.87 11.04
N GLY A 118 -6.12 19.25 10.10
CA GLY A 118 -6.05 19.54 8.67
C GLY A 118 -5.05 18.70 7.88
N LEU A 119 -4.15 17.95 8.53
CA LEU A 119 -3.35 16.95 7.84
C LEU A 119 -4.08 15.59 7.82
N PRO A 120 -4.09 14.89 6.67
CA PRO A 120 -4.70 13.57 6.59
C PRO A 120 -3.87 12.52 7.35
N PRO A 121 -4.50 11.43 7.84
CA PRO A 121 -3.83 10.40 8.67
C PRO A 121 -2.58 9.80 8.05
N MET A 122 -2.50 9.78 6.71
CA MET A 122 -1.36 9.25 5.98
C MET A 122 -0.13 10.20 5.94
N ALA A 123 -0.15 11.31 6.66
CA ALA A 123 0.98 12.24 6.76
C ALA A 123 2.16 11.69 7.57
N ALA A 124 1.97 10.62 8.32
CA ALA A 124 3.03 9.85 9.00
C ALA A 124 2.58 8.39 9.15
N GLY A 125 3.53 7.49 9.46
CA GLY A 125 3.22 6.10 9.74
C GLY A 125 4.12 5.11 9.01
N LEU A 126 3.68 3.86 9.01
CA LEU A 126 4.31 2.72 8.36
C LEU A 126 3.53 2.32 7.12
N PHE A 127 4.22 2.06 6.02
CA PHE A 127 3.63 1.70 4.74
C PHE A 127 4.32 0.45 4.20
N GLY A 128 3.55 -0.54 3.79
CA GLY A 128 4.12 -1.80 3.34
C GLY A 128 3.06 -2.86 3.11
N TYR A 129 3.42 -4.12 3.33
CA TYR A 129 2.51 -5.24 3.18
C TYR A 129 2.71 -6.31 4.26
N MET A 130 1.64 -7.06 4.49
CA MET A 130 1.63 -8.36 5.13
C MET A 130 1.20 -9.38 4.10
N GLY A 131 2.01 -10.41 3.88
CA GLY A 131 1.70 -11.50 2.95
C GLY A 131 0.65 -12.47 3.54
N TYR A 132 0.15 -13.37 2.70
CA TYR A 132 -0.84 -14.37 3.13
C TYR A 132 -0.31 -15.25 4.26
N ASP A 133 0.97 -15.64 4.21
CA ASP A 133 1.60 -16.49 5.22
C ASP A 133 1.76 -15.83 6.61
N ALA A 134 1.49 -14.53 6.73
CA ALA A 134 1.37 -13.86 8.03
C ALA A 134 0.26 -14.45 8.91
N VAL A 135 -0.73 -15.16 8.33
CA VAL A 135 -1.74 -15.91 9.08
C VAL A 135 -1.13 -16.93 10.06
N ARG A 136 0.07 -17.43 9.77
CA ARG A 136 0.80 -18.38 10.64
C ARG A 136 1.27 -17.77 11.96
N LEU A 137 1.25 -16.44 12.07
CA LEU A 137 1.52 -15.74 13.32
C LEU A 137 0.39 -15.90 14.33
N SER A 138 -0.82 -16.23 13.88
CA SER A 138 -2.02 -16.43 14.71
C SER A 138 -2.56 -17.85 14.62
N GLU A 139 -2.43 -18.52 13.47
CA GLU A 139 -3.02 -19.84 13.21
C GLU A 139 -1.97 -20.93 13.02
N LYS A 140 -2.23 -22.10 13.61
CA LYS A 140 -1.38 -23.29 13.46
C LYS A 140 -1.80 -24.07 12.21
N ILE A 141 -1.30 -23.69 11.06
CA ILE A 141 -1.54 -24.40 9.79
C ILE A 141 -0.25 -25.03 9.27
N PRO A 142 -0.33 -26.13 8.48
CA PRO A 142 0.85 -26.79 7.91
C PRO A 142 1.67 -25.82 7.03
N ASP A 143 3.00 -25.95 7.09
CA ASP A 143 3.97 -25.20 6.27
C ASP A 143 4.78 -26.19 5.40
N ASN A 144 4.08 -26.85 4.48
CA ASN A 144 4.65 -27.90 3.65
C ASN A 144 5.05 -27.44 2.24
N ASN A 145 4.72 -26.20 1.89
CA ASN A 145 4.97 -25.66 0.56
C ASN A 145 6.38 -25.05 0.47
N ASN A 146 6.99 -25.17 -0.71
CA ASN A 146 8.25 -24.49 -0.99
C ASN A 146 8.02 -22.98 -1.16
N ASP A 147 8.90 -22.18 -0.58
CA ASP A 147 8.98 -20.76 -0.86
C ASP A 147 9.88 -20.54 -2.08
N ASP A 148 9.26 -20.47 -3.26
CA ASP A 148 9.98 -20.25 -4.52
C ASP A 148 10.29 -18.77 -4.78
N LEU A 149 9.63 -17.85 -4.08
CA LEU A 149 9.78 -16.40 -4.30
C LEU A 149 10.85 -15.79 -3.41
N GLY A 150 11.02 -16.31 -2.19
CA GLY A 150 12.00 -15.83 -1.22
C GLY A 150 11.77 -14.37 -0.80
N VAL A 151 10.53 -13.86 -0.91
CA VAL A 151 10.18 -12.52 -0.44
C VAL A 151 9.78 -12.56 1.04
N PRO A 152 10.01 -11.51 1.82
CA PRO A 152 9.57 -11.45 3.22
C PRO A 152 8.06 -11.69 3.37
N ASP A 153 7.62 -12.31 4.46
CA ASP A 153 6.18 -12.45 4.78
C ASP A 153 5.53 -11.12 5.12
N GLY A 154 6.31 -10.13 5.52
CA GLY A 154 5.88 -8.75 5.65
C GLY A 154 7.05 -7.78 5.61
N LEU A 155 6.80 -6.59 5.06
CA LEU A 155 7.79 -5.52 4.98
C LEU A 155 7.10 -4.17 5.11
N PHE A 156 7.60 -3.33 6.02
CA PHE A 156 7.13 -1.96 6.21
C PHE A 156 8.26 -0.94 6.12
N LEU A 157 7.96 0.16 5.44
CA LEU A 157 8.80 1.35 5.33
C LEU A 157 8.25 2.44 6.25
N ARG A 158 9.13 3.15 6.96
CA ARG A 158 8.82 4.41 7.61
C ARG A 158 9.41 5.54 6.78
N PRO A 159 8.62 6.17 5.89
CA PRO A 159 9.13 7.20 4.99
C PRO A 159 9.54 8.46 5.76
N SER A 160 10.65 9.08 5.38
CA SER A 160 11.05 10.40 5.89
C SER A 160 10.56 11.55 5.02
N LEU A 161 9.97 11.25 3.87
CA LEU A 161 9.31 12.20 2.99
C LEU A 161 8.02 11.57 2.45
N ILE A 162 6.91 12.28 2.62
CA ILE A 162 5.59 11.89 2.14
C ILE A 162 5.04 13.04 1.30
N CYS A 163 4.51 12.71 0.13
CA CYS A 163 3.89 13.65 -0.79
C CYS A 163 2.42 13.27 -0.95
N ILE A 164 1.50 14.12 -0.53
CA ILE A 164 0.06 13.86 -0.49
C ILE A 164 -0.63 14.80 -1.47
N PHE A 165 -1.23 14.26 -2.51
CA PHE A 165 -2.11 14.97 -3.43
C PHE A 165 -3.52 14.99 -2.86
N ASP A 166 -4.10 16.15 -2.72
CA ASP A 166 -5.54 16.35 -2.52
C ASP A 166 -6.13 16.90 -3.81
N ARG A 167 -6.90 16.06 -4.48
CA ARG A 167 -7.49 16.38 -5.79
C ARG A 167 -8.75 17.23 -5.70
N LEU A 168 -9.32 17.35 -4.51
CA LEU A 168 -10.48 18.22 -4.31
C LEU A 168 -10.04 19.68 -4.20
N GLU A 169 -8.88 19.90 -3.57
CA GLU A 169 -8.31 21.22 -3.33
C GLU A 169 -7.24 21.59 -4.38
N ASP A 170 -6.90 20.70 -5.32
CA ASP A 170 -5.81 20.86 -6.30
C ASP A 170 -4.46 21.25 -5.65
N ILE A 171 -4.15 20.62 -4.52
CA ILE A 171 -2.91 20.87 -3.78
C ILE A 171 -2.08 19.59 -3.60
N VAL A 172 -0.78 19.81 -3.39
CA VAL A 172 0.15 18.80 -2.91
C VAL A 172 0.78 19.25 -1.60
N THR A 173 0.68 18.41 -0.59
CA THR A 173 1.34 18.62 0.71
C THR A 173 2.54 17.71 0.83
N LEU A 174 3.72 18.31 0.99
CA LEU A 174 4.96 17.60 1.28
C LEU A 174 5.16 17.59 2.80
N VAL A 175 5.33 16.41 3.36
CA VAL A 175 5.45 16.20 4.80
C VAL A 175 6.73 15.43 5.12
N THR A 176 7.44 15.87 6.16
CA THR A 176 8.58 15.14 6.72
C THR A 176 8.35 14.91 8.21
N PRO A 177 8.16 13.64 8.62
CA PRO A 177 8.14 13.28 10.02
C PRO A 177 9.51 13.50 10.67
N VAL A 178 9.53 13.94 11.93
CA VAL A 178 10.74 14.19 12.71
C VAL A 178 10.57 13.59 14.10
N TRP A 179 11.41 12.62 14.40
CA TRP A 179 11.53 12.04 15.74
C TRP A 179 12.71 12.67 16.47
N PRO A 180 12.55 13.08 17.72
CA PRO A 180 13.66 13.61 18.54
C PRO A 180 14.82 12.62 18.61
N LYS A 181 16.03 13.13 18.56
CA LYS A 181 17.26 12.33 18.65
C LYS A 181 18.19 12.92 19.68
N SER A 182 18.75 12.07 20.54
CA SER A 182 19.77 12.49 21.51
C SER A 182 20.96 13.14 20.79
N GLY A 183 21.40 14.29 21.29
CA GLY A 183 22.53 15.04 20.75
C GLY A 183 22.23 15.90 19.50
N VAL A 184 20.97 15.94 19.05
CA VAL A 184 20.53 16.81 17.94
C VAL A 184 19.69 17.96 18.50
N SER A 185 20.10 19.20 18.21
CA SER A 185 19.29 20.36 18.65
C SER A 185 18.01 20.53 17.83
N SER A 186 17.01 21.22 18.39
CA SER A 186 15.77 21.53 17.68
C SER A 186 16.00 22.32 16.40
N GLU A 187 16.96 23.24 16.40
CA GLU A 187 17.34 24.05 15.25
C GLU A 187 17.89 23.17 14.11
N ALA A 188 18.85 22.29 14.43
CA ALA A 188 19.45 21.38 13.45
C ALA A 188 18.41 20.38 12.89
N ALA A 189 17.49 19.87 13.75
CA ALA A 189 16.43 18.98 13.34
C ALA A 189 15.43 19.67 12.41
N TYR A 190 15.06 20.92 12.69
CA TYR A 190 14.16 21.73 11.87
C TYR A 190 14.81 22.11 10.53
N GLU A 191 16.07 22.53 10.53
CA GLU A 191 16.83 22.83 9.33
C GLU A 191 16.91 21.61 8.41
N ALA A 192 17.29 20.45 8.93
CA ALA A 192 17.31 19.22 8.15
C ALA A 192 15.94 18.80 7.61
N ALA A 193 14.84 19.10 8.32
CA ALA A 193 13.49 18.88 7.84
C ALA A 193 13.11 19.82 6.70
N THR A 194 13.39 21.12 6.84
CA THR A 194 13.10 22.12 5.80
C THR A 194 13.98 21.95 4.57
N GLU A 195 15.23 21.53 4.70
CA GLU A 195 16.08 21.14 3.57
C GLU A 195 15.51 19.97 2.77
N ARG A 196 15.01 18.91 3.45
CA ARG A 196 14.33 17.79 2.76
C ARG A 196 13.12 18.25 1.96
N LEU A 197 12.30 19.10 2.55
CA LEU A 197 11.12 19.66 1.86
C LEU A 197 11.53 20.55 0.68
N SER A 198 12.53 21.40 0.85
CA SER A 198 13.05 22.27 -0.21
C SER A 198 13.61 21.44 -1.37
N ALA A 199 14.36 20.38 -1.09
CA ALA A 199 14.87 19.45 -2.10
C ALA A 199 13.73 18.78 -2.87
N ALA A 200 12.69 18.31 -2.16
CA ALA A 200 11.52 17.70 -2.79
C ALA A 200 10.77 18.68 -3.69
N VAL A 201 10.60 19.94 -3.28
CA VAL A 201 10.00 20.97 -4.12
C VAL A 201 10.84 21.21 -5.37
N SER A 202 12.16 21.26 -5.23
CA SER A 202 13.07 21.41 -6.38
C SER A 202 12.99 20.22 -7.33
N ASP A 203 12.84 19.02 -6.79
CA ASP A 203 12.64 17.79 -7.59
C ASP A 203 11.32 17.86 -8.38
N LEU A 204 10.23 18.33 -7.77
CA LEU A 204 8.94 18.51 -8.46
C LEU A 204 9.00 19.54 -9.60
N GLN A 205 9.84 20.55 -9.47
CA GLN A 205 10.01 21.59 -10.50
C GLN A 205 10.86 21.14 -11.70
N ARG A 206 11.57 20.02 -11.60
CA ARG A 206 12.35 19.47 -12.72
C ARG A 206 11.44 19.01 -13.86
N SER A 207 11.98 19.01 -15.08
CA SER A 207 11.34 18.33 -16.20
C SER A 207 11.23 16.83 -15.91
N LEU A 208 10.20 16.17 -16.44
CA LEU A 208 10.05 14.73 -16.33
C LEU A 208 11.30 14.00 -16.87
N PRO A 209 11.95 13.13 -16.09
CA PRO A 209 13.09 12.35 -16.55
C PRO A 209 12.70 11.31 -17.62
N PHE A 210 11.40 11.10 -17.78
CA PHE A 210 10.83 10.08 -18.64
C PHE A 210 10.62 10.61 -20.06
N ARG A 211 11.28 9.99 -21.05
CA ARG A 211 10.95 10.16 -22.46
C ARG A 211 9.70 9.32 -22.78
N ARG A 212 8.70 9.95 -23.43
CA ARG A 212 7.58 9.19 -24.00
C ARG A 212 8.12 8.24 -25.05
N GLU A 213 8.24 6.98 -24.72
CA GLU A 213 8.54 5.95 -25.72
C GLU A 213 7.36 5.86 -26.68
N ARG A 214 7.66 5.83 -27.99
CA ARG A 214 6.64 5.46 -28.97
C ARG A 214 6.25 4.02 -28.68
N LEU A 215 4.97 3.71 -28.85
CA LEU A 215 4.49 2.32 -28.89
C LEU A 215 5.27 1.61 -30.03
N VAL A 216 6.40 1.05 -29.67
CA VAL A 216 7.12 0.11 -30.56
C VAL A 216 6.30 -1.16 -30.52
N GLY A 217 5.94 -1.67 -31.70
CA GLY A 217 4.98 -2.74 -31.93
C GLY A 217 5.10 -3.88 -30.90
N SER A 218 3.96 -4.48 -30.59
CA SER A 218 3.82 -5.53 -29.58
C SER A 218 4.92 -6.59 -29.72
N LYS A 219 5.89 -6.60 -28.81
CA LYS A 219 6.66 -7.83 -28.57
C LYS A 219 5.62 -8.90 -28.26
N GLN A 220 5.74 -10.03 -28.92
CA GLN A 220 4.94 -11.19 -28.57
C GLN A 220 5.24 -11.53 -27.11
N ILE A 221 4.22 -11.46 -26.26
CA ILE A 221 4.35 -11.85 -24.85
C ILE A 221 4.36 -13.37 -24.85
N ASP A 222 5.34 -13.97 -24.19
CA ASP A 222 5.39 -15.40 -23.97
C ASP A 222 4.13 -15.87 -23.20
N GLU A 223 3.73 -17.11 -23.42
CA GLU A 223 2.62 -17.68 -22.66
C GLU A 223 2.98 -17.71 -21.16
N PRO A 224 2.06 -17.29 -20.28
CA PRO A 224 2.29 -17.36 -18.84
C PRO A 224 2.51 -18.81 -18.39
N LEU A 225 3.55 -19.05 -17.62
CA LEU A 225 3.82 -20.34 -16.99
C LEU A 225 3.07 -20.43 -15.65
N SER A 226 2.17 -21.42 -15.53
CA SER A 226 1.51 -21.73 -14.27
C SER A 226 2.38 -22.65 -13.41
N ASN A 227 2.36 -22.44 -12.08
CA ASN A 227 2.95 -23.34 -11.10
C ASN A 227 2.08 -24.59 -10.83
N THR A 228 0.88 -24.64 -11.39
CA THR A 228 -0.11 -25.72 -11.21
C THR A 228 -0.61 -26.12 -12.57
N SER A 229 -0.59 -27.42 -12.89
CA SER A 229 -1.16 -27.92 -14.12
C SER A 229 -2.68 -27.78 -14.14
N ARG A 230 -3.27 -27.90 -15.32
CA ARG A 230 -4.74 -27.83 -15.47
C ARG A 230 -5.42 -28.99 -14.74
N GLU A 231 -4.84 -30.17 -14.79
CA GLU A 231 -5.32 -31.39 -14.17
C GLU A 231 -5.30 -31.24 -12.63
N GLU A 232 -4.18 -30.80 -12.06
CA GLU A 232 -4.05 -30.54 -10.62
C GLU A 232 -5.06 -29.47 -10.15
N PHE A 233 -5.27 -28.42 -10.93
CA PHE A 233 -6.25 -27.38 -10.58
C PHE A 233 -7.67 -27.95 -10.58
N HIS A 234 -8.02 -28.83 -11.55
CA HIS A 234 -9.31 -29.52 -11.57
C HIS A 234 -9.49 -30.45 -10.36
N GLU A 235 -8.44 -31.16 -9.93
CA GLU A 235 -8.47 -32.01 -8.75
C GLU A 235 -8.70 -31.15 -7.47
N MET A 236 -8.02 -30.02 -7.33
CA MET A 236 -8.28 -29.08 -6.22
C MET A 236 -9.74 -28.64 -6.17
N VAL A 237 -10.34 -28.29 -7.33
CA VAL A 237 -11.75 -27.88 -7.40
C VAL A 237 -12.69 -29.03 -7.01
N ASN A 238 -12.41 -30.26 -7.47
CA ASN A 238 -13.24 -31.43 -7.11
C ASN A 238 -13.15 -31.74 -5.61
N THR A 239 -11.96 -31.74 -5.03
CA THR A 239 -11.74 -31.91 -3.60
C THR A 239 -12.48 -30.82 -2.79
N ALA A 240 -12.42 -29.56 -3.23
CA ALA A 240 -13.16 -28.46 -2.61
C ALA A 240 -14.68 -28.71 -2.62
N LYS A 241 -15.23 -29.23 -3.75
CA LYS A 241 -16.66 -29.59 -3.84
C LYS A 241 -17.03 -30.75 -2.89
N ASP A 242 -16.11 -31.71 -2.70
CA ASP A 242 -16.35 -32.83 -1.78
C ASP A 242 -16.40 -32.33 -0.33
N TYR A 243 -15.53 -31.41 0.09
CA TYR A 243 -15.59 -30.77 1.40
C TYR A 243 -16.88 -29.97 1.62
N ILE A 244 -17.36 -29.24 0.57
CA ILE A 244 -18.63 -28.51 0.63
C ILE A 244 -19.79 -29.51 0.81
N ASN A 245 -19.81 -30.60 0.04
CA ASN A 245 -20.86 -31.62 0.13
C ASN A 245 -20.84 -32.36 1.48
N ALA A 246 -19.67 -32.56 2.07
CA ALA A 246 -19.53 -33.14 3.40
C ALA A 246 -19.94 -32.20 4.54
N GLY A 247 -20.08 -30.90 4.27
CA GLY A 247 -20.41 -29.87 5.25
C GLY A 247 -19.19 -29.37 6.04
N ASP A 248 -17.98 -29.68 5.60
CA ASP A 248 -16.74 -29.26 6.25
C ASP A 248 -16.46 -27.77 6.03
N ILE A 249 -16.83 -27.24 4.86
CA ILE A 249 -16.66 -25.84 4.48
C ILE A 249 -17.87 -25.32 3.70
N PHE A 250 -18.07 -24.01 3.69
CA PHE A 250 -19.07 -23.35 2.83
C PHE A 250 -18.44 -22.81 1.55
N GLN A 251 -17.19 -22.35 1.63
CA GLN A 251 -16.47 -21.74 0.52
C GLN A 251 -14.96 -21.99 0.66
N VAL A 252 -14.27 -22.12 -0.46
CA VAL A 252 -12.81 -22.08 -0.55
C VAL A 252 -12.42 -21.53 -1.91
N VAL A 253 -11.33 -20.78 -1.97
CA VAL A 253 -10.79 -20.19 -3.20
C VAL A 253 -9.43 -20.84 -3.52
N PRO A 254 -9.37 -21.86 -4.41
CA PRO A 254 -8.13 -22.39 -4.93
C PRO A 254 -7.36 -21.31 -5.69
N SER A 255 -6.06 -21.27 -5.56
CA SER A 255 -5.22 -20.31 -6.24
C SER A 255 -4.11 -20.98 -7.05
N GLN A 256 -3.60 -20.28 -8.05
CA GLN A 256 -2.42 -20.63 -8.81
C GLN A 256 -1.61 -19.36 -9.13
N ARG A 257 -0.32 -19.54 -9.39
CA ARG A 257 0.58 -18.45 -9.77
C ARG A 257 0.96 -18.57 -11.23
N PHE A 258 0.88 -17.46 -11.95
CA PHE A 258 1.40 -17.34 -13.30
C PHE A 258 2.67 -16.51 -13.32
N SER A 259 3.68 -16.93 -14.06
CA SER A 259 4.95 -16.23 -14.23
C SER A 259 5.20 -15.91 -15.69
N ILE A 260 5.66 -14.71 -15.98
CA ILE A 260 6.07 -14.26 -17.32
C ILE A 260 7.38 -13.48 -17.22
N PRO A 261 8.25 -13.54 -18.24
CA PRO A 261 9.38 -12.62 -18.33
C PRO A 261 8.89 -11.18 -18.45
N PHE A 262 9.53 -10.26 -17.73
CA PHE A 262 9.16 -8.85 -17.75
C PHE A 262 10.41 -7.96 -17.77
N ASP A 263 10.68 -7.34 -18.92
CA ASP A 263 11.91 -6.56 -19.18
C ASP A 263 11.75 -5.06 -18.93
N LEU A 264 10.54 -4.59 -18.60
CA LEU A 264 10.26 -3.18 -18.37
C LEU A 264 10.41 -2.81 -16.90
N GLN A 265 10.53 -1.51 -16.63
CA GLN A 265 10.49 -1.02 -15.27
C GLN A 265 9.11 -1.34 -14.62
N PRO A 266 9.08 -1.79 -13.35
CA PRO A 266 7.82 -2.13 -12.66
C PRO A 266 6.78 -1.01 -12.69
N MET A 267 7.21 0.25 -12.65
CA MET A 267 6.34 1.42 -12.80
C MET A 267 5.60 1.48 -14.15
N ALA A 268 6.14 0.86 -15.20
CA ALA A 268 5.45 0.76 -16.51
C ALA A 268 4.23 -0.17 -16.41
N LEU A 269 4.36 -1.28 -15.66
CA LEU A 269 3.26 -2.19 -15.37
C LEU A 269 2.16 -1.48 -14.56
N TYR A 270 2.54 -0.77 -13.49
CA TYR A 270 1.60 0.02 -12.69
C TYR A 270 0.81 1.01 -13.55
N ARG A 271 1.50 1.77 -14.42
CA ARG A 271 0.85 2.75 -15.30
C ARG A 271 -0.14 2.12 -16.28
N SER A 272 0.13 0.90 -16.75
CA SER A 272 -0.77 0.14 -17.61
C SER A 272 -1.96 -0.38 -16.82
N LEU A 273 -1.73 -1.01 -15.68
CA LEU A 273 -2.76 -1.54 -14.79
C LEU A 273 -3.74 -0.45 -14.33
N ARG A 274 -3.21 0.69 -13.93
CA ARG A 274 -3.97 1.88 -13.53
C ARG A 274 -4.98 2.36 -14.59
N ARG A 275 -4.69 2.14 -15.85
CA ARG A 275 -5.55 2.53 -16.98
C ARG A 275 -6.53 1.44 -17.38
N LEU A 276 -6.11 0.18 -17.30
CA LEU A 276 -6.90 -0.96 -17.74
C LEU A 276 -7.89 -1.41 -16.67
N ASN A 277 -7.48 -1.37 -15.42
CA ASN A 277 -8.28 -1.82 -14.28
C ASN A 277 -8.24 -0.80 -13.13
N PRO A 278 -8.87 0.38 -13.29
CA PRO A 278 -8.95 1.35 -12.20
C PRO A 278 -9.79 0.80 -11.05
N SER A 279 -9.28 0.88 -9.83
CA SER A 279 -9.89 0.35 -8.62
C SER A 279 -9.74 1.32 -7.44
N PRO A 280 -10.55 1.17 -6.38
CA PRO A 280 -10.43 1.98 -5.17
C PRO A 280 -9.05 1.95 -4.53
N TYR A 281 -8.30 0.86 -4.71
CA TYR A 281 -6.97 0.66 -4.10
C TYR A 281 -5.96 0.27 -5.18
N LEU A 282 -5.26 1.27 -5.71
CA LEU A 282 -4.13 1.09 -6.61
C LEU A 282 -2.86 1.29 -5.81
N PHE A 283 -1.92 0.38 -5.93
CA PHE A 283 -0.66 0.45 -5.20
C PHE A 283 0.53 0.03 -6.06
N PHE A 284 1.61 0.71 -5.84
CA PHE A 284 2.94 0.42 -6.33
C PHE A 284 3.91 0.54 -5.18
N PHE A 285 4.68 -0.50 -4.90
CA PHE A 285 5.79 -0.50 -3.97
C PHE A 285 7.05 -0.96 -4.70
N ASP A 286 8.12 -0.23 -4.52
CA ASP A 286 9.47 -0.63 -4.93
C ASP A 286 10.29 -0.86 -3.66
N PHE A 287 10.66 -2.12 -3.41
CA PHE A 287 11.42 -2.54 -2.24
C PHE A 287 12.89 -2.86 -2.55
N ASP A 288 13.45 -2.30 -3.63
CA ASP A 288 14.80 -2.52 -4.11
C ASP A 288 15.00 -3.89 -4.79
N GLU A 289 14.81 -4.97 -4.08
CA GLU A 289 14.99 -6.34 -4.60
C GLU A 289 13.79 -6.84 -5.38
N PHE A 290 12.61 -6.35 -5.09
CA PHE A 290 11.36 -6.68 -5.76
C PHE A 290 10.36 -5.52 -5.71
N SER A 291 9.33 -5.59 -6.55
CA SER A 291 8.26 -4.60 -6.55
C SER A 291 6.90 -5.28 -6.44
N ILE A 292 5.95 -4.62 -5.78
CA ILE A 292 4.54 -5.06 -5.74
C ILE A 292 3.70 -4.04 -6.50
N VAL A 293 2.92 -4.54 -7.46
CA VAL A 293 2.01 -3.75 -8.28
C VAL A 293 0.63 -4.35 -8.20
N GLY A 294 -0.36 -3.55 -7.81
CA GLY A 294 -1.70 -4.08 -7.65
C GLY A 294 -2.82 -3.08 -7.86
N SER A 295 -3.99 -3.66 -8.08
CA SER A 295 -5.27 -2.98 -8.22
C SER A 295 -6.34 -3.82 -7.52
N SER A 296 -6.87 -3.36 -6.41
CA SER A 296 -7.84 -4.10 -5.59
C SER A 296 -9.13 -3.32 -5.43
N PRO A 297 -10.29 -3.97 -5.53
CA PRO A 297 -11.59 -3.34 -5.26
C PRO A 297 -11.94 -3.35 -3.77
N GLU A 298 -11.23 -4.12 -2.94
CA GLU A 298 -11.64 -4.51 -1.60
C GLU A 298 -10.60 -4.13 -0.55
N ILE A 299 -11.06 -3.76 0.63
CA ILE A 299 -10.25 -3.61 1.85
C ILE A 299 -10.29 -4.92 2.65
N LEU A 300 -9.20 -5.25 3.32
CA LEU A 300 -9.20 -6.32 4.31
C LEU A 300 -9.86 -5.83 5.60
N VAL A 301 -9.33 -4.76 6.18
CA VAL A 301 -9.83 -4.17 7.42
C VAL A 301 -9.43 -2.70 7.50
N THR A 302 -10.27 -1.89 8.13
CA THR A 302 -9.94 -0.50 8.49
C THR A 302 -10.15 -0.31 9.98
N LEU A 303 -9.17 0.28 10.65
CA LEU A 303 -9.31 0.74 12.05
C LEU A 303 -9.22 2.27 12.06
N ARG A 304 -10.27 2.95 12.50
CA ARG A 304 -10.32 4.40 12.68
C ARG A 304 -11.14 4.74 13.91
N ASP A 305 -10.67 5.66 14.70
CA ASP A 305 -11.37 6.15 15.90
C ASP A 305 -11.90 4.99 16.76
N GLU A 306 -11.01 4.02 17.05
CA GLU A 306 -11.30 2.79 17.81
C GLU A 306 -12.37 1.87 17.17
N THR A 307 -12.79 2.16 15.94
CA THR A 307 -13.78 1.38 15.22
C THR A 307 -13.12 0.52 14.14
N VAL A 308 -13.23 -0.80 14.26
CA VAL A 308 -12.83 -1.78 13.25
C VAL A 308 -13.96 -1.92 12.22
N THR A 309 -13.63 -1.79 10.94
CA THR A 309 -14.61 -1.91 9.85
C THR A 309 -14.13 -2.95 8.84
N LEU A 310 -14.99 -3.92 8.54
CA LEU A 310 -14.91 -4.82 7.42
C LEU A 310 -15.98 -4.47 6.38
N ARG A 311 -15.68 -4.70 5.11
CA ARG A 311 -16.62 -4.47 4.02
C ARG A 311 -16.56 -5.65 3.05
N PRO A 312 -17.32 -6.73 3.31
CA PRO A 312 -17.33 -7.90 2.42
C PRO A 312 -17.94 -7.52 1.07
N LEU A 313 -17.34 -8.00 0.01
CA LEU A 313 -17.86 -7.94 -1.36
C LEU A 313 -18.25 -9.36 -1.79
N ALA A 314 -19.45 -9.49 -2.37
CA ALA A 314 -19.99 -10.75 -2.86
C ALA A 314 -20.26 -10.65 -4.37
N GLY A 315 -21.46 -11.02 -4.79
CA GLY A 315 -21.84 -11.07 -6.18
C GLY A 315 -21.69 -9.78 -6.97
N THR A 316 -21.57 -9.91 -8.26
CA THR A 316 -21.37 -8.78 -9.18
C THR A 316 -22.29 -8.89 -10.40
N ARG A 317 -22.55 -7.75 -11.02
CA ARG A 317 -23.18 -7.65 -12.35
C ARG A 317 -22.34 -6.74 -13.24
N LYS A 318 -22.41 -6.96 -14.55
CA LYS A 318 -21.81 -6.02 -15.51
C LYS A 318 -22.46 -4.64 -15.38
N ARG A 319 -21.72 -3.59 -15.71
CA ARG A 319 -22.28 -2.24 -15.76
C ARG A 319 -23.29 -2.14 -16.91
N GLY A 320 -24.37 -1.43 -16.67
CA GLY A 320 -25.35 -1.10 -17.70
C GLY A 320 -24.79 -0.17 -18.77
N ALA A 321 -25.31 -0.27 -20.00
CA ALA A 321 -24.95 0.63 -21.08
C ALA A 321 -25.38 2.08 -20.82
N ASN A 322 -26.39 2.27 -19.99
CA ASN A 322 -26.89 3.57 -19.54
C ASN A 322 -27.32 3.51 -18.07
N THR A 323 -27.68 4.66 -17.50
CA THR A 323 -28.03 4.80 -16.07
C THR A 323 -29.27 3.96 -15.68
N GLU A 324 -30.23 3.80 -16.58
CA GLU A 324 -31.48 3.06 -16.31
C GLU A 324 -31.19 1.56 -16.25
N GLU A 325 -30.46 1.04 -17.22
CA GLU A 325 -30.01 -0.36 -17.24
C GLU A 325 -29.11 -0.67 -16.03
N ASP A 326 -28.21 0.23 -15.66
CA ASP A 326 -27.31 0.06 -14.51
C ASP A 326 -28.12 -0.04 -13.19
N LYS A 327 -29.15 0.78 -13.03
CA LYS A 327 -30.06 0.70 -11.88
C LYS A 327 -30.89 -0.60 -11.87
N ALA A 328 -31.32 -1.07 -13.05
CA ALA A 328 -32.05 -2.32 -13.17
C ALA A 328 -31.18 -3.52 -12.79
N LEU A 329 -29.94 -3.57 -13.25
CA LEU A 329 -28.96 -4.61 -12.90
C LEU A 329 -28.58 -4.58 -11.41
N ALA A 330 -28.46 -3.40 -10.82
CA ALA A 330 -28.24 -3.26 -9.38
C ALA A 330 -29.42 -3.80 -8.56
N LYS A 331 -30.67 -3.52 -8.99
CA LYS A 331 -31.86 -4.05 -8.36
C LYS A 331 -31.94 -5.57 -8.48
N GLU A 332 -31.70 -6.12 -9.68
CA GLU A 332 -31.65 -7.57 -9.93
C GLU A 332 -30.64 -8.24 -8.99
N LEU A 333 -29.42 -7.68 -8.84
CA LEU A 333 -28.40 -8.22 -7.95
C LEU A 333 -28.88 -8.29 -6.50
N LEU A 334 -29.55 -7.25 -6.02
CA LEU A 334 -30.06 -7.19 -4.65
C LEU A 334 -31.27 -8.12 -4.40
N GLU A 335 -32.01 -8.49 -5.44
CA GLU A 335 -33.17 -9.39 -5.38
C GLU A 335 -32.78 -10.86 -5.61
N ASP A 336 -31.60 -11.15 -6.15
CA ASP A 336 -31.11 -12.50 -6.43
C ASP A 336 -30.90 -13.30 -5.11
N PRO A 337 -31.64 -14.40 -4.88
CA PRO A 337 -31.55 -15.15 -3.62
C PRO A 337 -30.16 -15.78 -3.39
N LYS A 338 -29.46 -16.21 -4.46
CA LYS A 338 -28.15 -16.82 -4.39
C LYS A 338 -27.10 -15.79 -3.97
N GLU A 339 -27.10 -14.64 -4.64
CA GLU A 339 -26.16 -13.54 -4.36
C GLU A 339 -26.35 -13.00 -2.92
N ARG A 340 -27.60 -12.93 -2.46
CA ARG A 340 -27.93 -12.55 -1.08
C ARG A 340 -27.44 -13.57 -0.06
N ALA A 341 -27.59 -14.87 -0.35
CA ALA A 341 -27.10 -15.93 0.54
C ALA A 341 -25.57 -15.89 0.67
N GLU A 342 -24.85 -15.69 -0.43
CA GLU A 342 -23.40 -15.51 -0.43
C GLU A 342 -23.00 -14.27 0.39
N HIS A 343 -23.67 -13.14 0.18
CA HIS A 343 -23.36 -11.92 0.93
C HIS A 343 -23.59 -12.09 2.44
N LEU A 344 -24.67 -12.76 2.85
CA LEU A 344 -24.93 -13.04 4.27
C LEU A 344 -23.91 -13.98 4.87
N MET A 345 -23.41 -14.97 4.11
CA MET A 345 -22.34 -15.88 4.53
C MET A 345 -21.03 -15.09 4.78
N LEU A 346 -20.65 -14.20 3.86
CA LEU A 346 -19.45 -13.37 4.02
C LEU A 346 -19.60 -12.33 5.14
N LEU A 347 -20.79 -11.80 5.36
CA LEU A 347 -21.07 -10.90 6.47
C LEU A 347 -20.93 -11.62 7.83
N ASP A 348 -21.43 -12.86 7.93
CA ASP A 348 -21.30 -13.66 9.14
C ASP A 348 -19.85 -14.06 9.42
N LEU A 349 -19.07 -14.39 8.37
CA LEU A 349 -17.64 -14.61 8.48
C LEU A 349 -16.93 -13.36 9.01
N GLY A 350 -17.20 -12.18 8.40
CA GLY A 350 -16.62 -10.92 8.85
C GLY A 350 -16.97 -10.57 10.30
N ARG A 351 -18.16 -10.93 10.76
CA ARG A 351 -18.56 -10.78 12.16
C ARG A 351 -17.65 -11.62 13.10
N ASN A 352 -17.30 -12.83 12.70
CA ASN A 352 -16.36 -13.66 13.46
C ASN A 352 -14.94 -13.10 13.44
N ASP A 353 -14.49 -12.54 12.31
CA ASP A 353 -13.13 -12.00 12.16
C ASP A 353 -12.87 -10.75 13.02
N VAL A 354 -13.90 -9.97 13.37
CA VAL A 354 -13.77 -8.79 14.23
C VAL A 354 -14.05 -9.08 15.71
N GLY A 355 -14.58 -10.25 16.04
CA GLY A 355 -14.85 -10.69 17.42
C GLY A 355 -13.63 -11.26 18.06
#